data_4693212cacbf390da9e377dedfc129c7
#
_entry.id   4693212cacbf390da9e377dedfc129c7
#
_cell.length_a   1.000
_cell.length_b   1.000
_cell.length_c   1.000
_cell.angle_alpha   90.00
_cell.angle_beta   90.00
_cell.angle_gamma   90.00
#
_symmetry.space_group_name_H-M   'P 1'
#
loop_
_entity.id
_entity.type
_entity.pdbx_description
1 polymer ?
#
loop_
_entity_poly.entity_id
_entity_poly.type
_entity_poly.pdbx_seq_one_letter_code
_entity_poly.pdbx_strand_id
1 'polypeptide(L)'
;IGFQLMCSFWNAYCQTGNKDFLSVICNGASSLASRFNPAVGCTLSWRKGAEWEFPVIIDNMMNLELLFYAAKVTGDEKFRQIAISHADKTLKNHLRKDYSCYHVVAYDDQTGRPIKGETAQGYSDNSTWSRGQAWGIYGFTMTYRETRDKRYLKAAEKAADFFIHHPNLPSDMSPWWDFNAYQKGYTPG
;
A
#
# COMPACT_ATOMS: atom_id res chain seq x y z
N ILE A 1 3.88 -1.12 -10.08
CA ILE A 1 3.25 -1.39 -11.40
C ILE A 1 1.75 -1.08 -11.39
N GLY A 2 1.01 -1.51 -10.36
CA GLY A 2 -0.44 -1.34 -10.32
C GLY A 2 -0.88 0.12 -10.35
N PHE A 3 -0.33 0.95 -9.49
CA PHE A 3 -0.62 2.39 -9.47
C PHE A 3 -0.34 3.06 -10.82
N GLN A 4 0.80 2.75 -11.45
CA GLN A 4 1.16 3.31 -12.76
C GLN A 4 0.12 2.96 -13.83
N LEU A 5 -0.29 1.68 -13.90
CA LEU A 5 -1.27 1.22 -14.89
C LEU A 5 -2.67 1.80 -14.63
N MET A 6 -3.08 1.91 -13.36
CA MET A 6 -4.37 2.50 -13.01
C MET A 6 -4.43 4.00 -13.31
N CYS A 7 -3.35 4.75 -13.05
CA CYS A 7 -3.28 6.17 -13.36
C CYS A 7 -3.14 6.49 -14.86
N SER A 8 -2.73 5.55 -15.70
CA SER A 8 -2.50 5.75 -17.14
C SER A 8 -3.48 4.94 -18.00
N PHE A 9 -3.22 3.66 -18.19
CA PHE A 9 -3.97 2.80 -19.11
C PHE A 9 -5.43 2.62 -18.70
N TRP A 10 -5.74 2.56 -17.41
CA TRP A 10 -7.12 2.51 -16.92
C TRP A 10 -7.89 3.79 -17.29
N ASN A 11 -7.30 4.96 -17.05
CA ASN A 11 -7.94 6.22 -17.42
C ASN A 11 -8.12 6.34 -18.95
N ALA A 12 -7.12 5.91 -19.72
CA ALA A 12 -7.21 5.87 -21.17
C ALA A 12 -8.33 4.91 -21.64
N TYR A 13 -8.45 3.73 -21.02
CA TYR A 13 -9.53 2.80 -21.30
C TYR A 13 -10.92 3.39 -20.98
N CYS A 14 -11.07 4.05 -19.82
CA CYS A 14 -12.33 4.68 -19.43
C CYS A 14 -12.78 5.78 -20.40
N GLN A 15 -11.82 6.50 -21.00
CA GLN A 15 -12.12 7.58 -21.94
C GLN A 15 -12.37 7.09 -23.37
N THR A 16 -11.71 6.03 -23.80
CA THR A 16 -11.68 5.60 -25.19
C THR A 16 -12.44 4.30 -25.47
N GLY A 17 -12.62 3.45 -24.45
CA GLY A 17 -13.13 2.07 -24.63
C GLY A 17 -12.18 1.14 -25.38
N ASN A 18 -10.93 1.57 -25.66
CA ASN A 18 -9.98 0.77 -26.42
C ASN A 18 -9.52 -0.45 -25.61
N LYS A 19 -9.83 -1.65 -26.14
CA LYS A 19 -9.54 -2.95 -25.50
C LYS A 19 -8.05 -3.27 -25.40
N ASP A 20 -7.18 -2.62 -26.19
CA ASP A 20 -5.74 -2.81 -26.08
C ASP A 20 -5.24 -2.33 -24.71
N PHE A 21 -5.78 -1.22 -24.19
CA PHE A 21 -5.46 -0.74 -22.85
C PHE A 21 -5.91 -1.73 -21.78
N LEU A 22 -7.07 -2.35 -21.95
CA LEU A 22 -7.55 -3.39 -21.04
C LEU A 22 -6.62 -4.61 -21.03
N SER A 23 -6.09 -5.02 -22.17
CA SER A 23 -5.13 -6.11 -22.28
C SER A 23 -3.84 -5.82 -21.51
N VAL A 24 -3.33 -4.58 -21.59
CA VAL A 24 -2.16 -4.13 -20.80
C VAL A 24 -2.44 -4.22 -19.30
N ILE A 25 -3.62 -3.81 -18.85
CA ILE A 25 -4.04 -3.85 -17.45
C ILE A 25 -4.08 -5.31 -16.96
N CYS A 26 -4.71 -6.23 -17.71
CA CYS A 26 -4.80 -7.64 -17.33
C CYS A 26 -3.41 -8.31 -17.28
N ASN A 27 -2.54 -8.03 -18.24
CA ASN A 27 -1.15 -8.50 -18.23
C ASN A 27 -0.36 -7.97 -17.03
N GLY A 28 -0.56 -6.69 -16.69
CA GLY A 28 0.04 -6.08 -15.51
C GLY A 28 -0.43 -6.71 -14.21
N ALA A 29 -1.73 -7.06 -14.12
CA ALA A 29 -2.29 -7.76 -12.97
C ALA A 29 -1.69 -9.16 -12.81
N SER A 30 -1.53 -9.90 -13.90
CA SER A 30 -0.89 -11.22 -13.91
C SER A 30 0.58 -11.13 -13.46
N SER A 31 1.30 -10.13 -13.94
CA SER A 31 2.68 -9.84 -13.53
C SER A 31 2.77 -9.48 -12.04
N LEU A 32 1.83 -8.68 -11.52
CA LEU A 32 1.77 -8.37 -10.09
C LEU A 32 1.44 -9.61 -9.26
N ALA A 33 0.45 -10.41 -9.69
CA ALA A 33 0.04 -11.64 -9.01
C ALA A 33 1.17 -12.68 -8.96
N SER A 34 2.07 -12.74 -9.95
CA SER A 34 3.23 -13.65 -9.93
C SER A 34 4.22 -13.37 -8.80
N ARG A 35 4.14 -12.18 -8.18
CA ARG A 35 4.97 -11.80 -7.02
C ARG A 35 4.36 -12.20 -5.66
N PHE A 36 3.18 -12.82 -5.67
CA PHE A 36 2.50 -13.24 -4.45
C PHE A 36 3.15 -14.48 -3.86
N ASN A 37 3.44 -14.43 -2.57
CA ASN A 37 3.86 -15.58 -1.79
C ASN A 37 2.72 -16.01 -0.87
N PRO A 38 2.14 -17.22 -1.03
CA PRO A 38 1.02 -17.67 -0.20
C PRO A 38 1.38 -17.89 1.27
N ALA A 39 2.63 -18.23 1.60
CA ALA A 39 3.07 -18.35 2.99
C ALA A 39 3.07 -16.98 3.69
N VAL A 40 3.57 -15.94 3.01
CA VAL A 40 3.54 -14.56 3.52
C VAL A 40 2.14 -13.96 3.43
N GLY A 41 1.38 -14.29 2.38
CA GLY A 41 0.09 -13.69 2.09
C GLY A 41 0.17 -12.30 1.45
N CYS A 42 1.31 -11.93 0.89
CA CYS A 42 1.56 -10.63 0.27
C CYS A 42 2.30 -10.75 -1.07
N THR A 43 2.23 -9.70 -1.87
CA THR A 43 3.10 -9.50 -3.04
C THR A 43 4.42 -8.87 -2.61
N LEU A 44 5.53 -9.40 -3.13
CA LEU A 44 6.89 -8.92 -2.89
C LEU A 44 7.08 -7.51 -3.47
N SER A 45 7.70 -6.59 -2.71
CA SER A 45 7.93 -5.20 -3.16
C SER A 45 9.13 -5.08 -4.09
N TRP A 46 10.29 -5.62 -3.70
CA TRP A 46 11.50 -5.68 -4.52
C TRP A 46 12.26 -6.98 -4.25
N ARG A 47 13.29 -7.26 -5.05
CA ARG A 47 14.05 -8.51 -4.94
C ARG A 47 14.70 -8.62 -3.56
N LYS A 48 14.79 -9.86 -3.09
CA LYS A 48 15.58 -10.21 -1.90
C LYS A 48 16.98 -9.60 -2.02
N GLY A 49 17.46 -9.10 -0.90
CA GLY A 49 18.83 -8.64 -0.72
C GLY A 49 19.37 -9.17 0.60
N ALA A 50 20.62 -8.84 0.92
CA ALA A 50 21.23 -9.23 2.19
C ALA A 50 20.47 -8.69 3.42
N GLU A 51 19.67 -7.65 3.22
CA GLU A 51 18.97 -6.92 4.27
C GLU A 51 17.55 -7.43 4.53
N TRP A 52 16.84 -7.94 3.50
CA TRP A 52 15.45 -8.39 3.59
C TRP A 52 15.21 -9.67 2.81
N GLU A 53 14.59 -10.66 3.45
CA GLU A 53 14.17 -11.88 2.77
C GLU A 53 12.92 -11.66 1.92
N PHE A 54 11.87 -11.06 2.51
CA PHE A 54 10.62 -10.75 1.82
C PHE A 54 10.08 -9.39 2.29
N PRO A 55 10.58 -8.28 1.70
CA PRO A 55 10.11 -6.95 2.03
C PRO A 55 8.74 -6.65 1.42
N VAL A 56 7.85 -6.11 2.24
CA VAL A 56 6.55 -5.58 1.84
C VAL A 56 6.45 -4.14 2.29
N ILE A 57 6.22 -3.21 1.36
CA ILE A 57 6.03 -1.80 1.68
C ILE A 57 4.55 -1.43 1.68
N ILE A 58 4.22 -0.42 2.50
CA ILE A 58 2.85 0.10 2.57
C ILE A 58 2.35 0.59 1.21
N ASP A 59 3.23 1.04 0.32
CA ASP A 59 2.94 1.45 -1.06
C ASP A 59 2.29 0.34 -1.89
N ASN A 60 2.55 -0.93 -1.57
CA ASN A 60 1.91 -2.05 -2.28
C ASN A 60 0.38 -2.01 -2.19
N MET A 61 -0.17 -1.33 -1.19
CA MET A 61 -1.62 -1.15 -1.07
C MET A 61 -2.22 -0.42 -2.27
N MET A 62 -1.48 0.51 -2.90
CA MET A 62 -1.92 1.15 -4.14
C MET A 62 -2.04 0.19 -5.33
N ASN A 63 -1.24 -0.89 -5.32
CA ASN A 63 -1.22 -1.84 -6.41
C ASN A 63 -2.43 -2.79 -6.40
N LEU A 64 -3.12 -2.91 -5.25
CA LEU A 64 -4.25 -3.83 -5.09
C LEU A 64 -5.45 -3.44 -5.94
N GLU A 65 -5.61 -2.15 -6.27
CA GLU A 65 -6.68 -1.69 -7.16
C GLU A 65 -6.63 -2.37 -8.53
N LEU A 66 -5.43 -2.57 -9.07
CA LEU A 66 -5.22 -3.32 -10.30
C LEU A 66 -5.74 -4.76 -10.20
N LEU A 67 -5.48 -5.42 -9.08
CA LEU A 67 -5.93 -6.81 -8.87
C LEU A 67 -7.47 -6.89 -8.70
N PHE A 68 -8.07 -5.99 -7.92
CA PHE A 68 -9.53 -5.93 -7.80
C PHE A 68 -10.19 -5.67 -9.14
N TYR A 69 -9.62 -4.78 -9.94
CA TYR A 69 -10.14 -4.49 -11.27
C TYR A 69 -10.01 -5.67 -12.21
N ALA A 70 -8.83 -6.31 -12.25
CA ALA A 70 -8.61 -7.50 -13.07
C ALA A 70 -9.60 -8.63 -12.73
N ALA A 71 -9.88 -8.86 -11.44
CA ALA A 71 -10.90 -9.83 -11.03
C ALA A 71 -12.27 -9.53 -11.64
N LYS A 72 -12.68 -8.25 -11.63
CA LYS A 72 -13.98 -7.83 -12.20
C LYS A 72 -14.08 -8.05 -13.70
N VAL A 73 -13.02 -7.78 -14.45
CA VAL A 73 -13.06 -7.83 -15.91
C VAL A 73 -12.78 -9.22 -16.49
N THR A 74 -12.00 -10.03 -15.78
CA THR A 74 -11.64 -11.39 -16.21
C THR A 74 -12.53 -12.48 -15.61
N GLY A 75 -13.19 -12.19 -14.47
CA GLY A 75 -13.89 -13.19 -13.67
C GLY A 75 -12.96 -14.11 -12.87
N ASP A 76 -11.64 -13.89 -12.90
CA ASP A 76 -10.68 -14.69 -12.12
C ASP A 76 -10.58 -14.18 -10.68
N GLU A 77 -11.27 -14.86 -9.78
CA GLU A 77 -11.30 -14.54 -8.35
C GLU A 77 -9.94 -14.65 -7.66
N LYS A 78 -8.96 -15.29 -8.25
CA LYS A 78 -7.59 -15.36 -7.72
C LYS A 78 -7.00 -13.98 -7.48
N PHE A 79 -7.22 -13.04 -8.40
CA PHE A 79 -6.75 -11.67 -8.24
C PHE A 79 -7.35 -11.00 -7.01
N ARG A 80 -8.66 -11.16 -6.79
CA ARG A 80 -9.37 -10.62 -5.63
C ARG A 80 -8.87 -11.25 -4.34
N GLN A 81 -8.65 -12.56 -4.32
CA GLN A 81 -8.14 -13.28 -3.15
C GLN A 81 -6.72 -12.80 -2.77
N ILE A 82 -5.83 -12.60 -3.74
CA ILE A 82 -4.50 -12.05 -3.53
C ILE A 82 -4.58 -10.64 -2.91
N ALA A 83 -5.44 -9.78 -3.45
CA ALA A 83 -5.60 -8.41 -2.95
C ALA A 83 -6.11 -8.39 -1.50
N ILE A 84 -7.12 -9.19 -1.17
CA ILE A 84 -7.66 -9.30 0.20
C ILE A 84 -6.60 -9.87 1.16
N SER A 85 -5.91 -10.93 0.78
CA SER A 85 -4.85 -11.52 1.60
C SER A 85 -3.76 -10.50 1.92
N HIS A 86 -3.31 -9.75 0.92
CA HIS A 86 -2.32 -8.68 1.09
C HIS A 86 -2.83 -7.59 2.04
N ALA A 87 -4.06 -7.11 1.83
CA ALA A 87 -4.65 -6.08 2.66
C ALA A 87 -4.82 -6.51 4.13
N ASP A 88 -5.24 -7.76 4.38
CA ASP A 88 -5.35 -8.32 5.73
C ASP A 88 -4.00 -8.40 6.44
N LYS A 89 -2.95 -8.83 5.73
CA LYS A 89 -1.58 -8.83 6.28
C LYS A 89 -1.07 -7.43 6.59
N THR A 90 -1.33 -6.48 5.70
CA THR A 90 -0.96 -5.08 5.89
C THR A 90 -1.71 -4.47 7.08
N LEU A 91 -3.01 -4.72 7.19
CA LEU A 91 -3.83 -4.30 8.33
C LEU A 91 -3.27 -4.79 9.67
N LYS A 92 -2.79 -6.03 9.70
CA LYS A 92 -2.27 -6.67 10.92
C LYS A 92 -0.88 -6.20 11.29
N ASN A 93 0.02 -5.96 10.33
CA ASN A 93 1.45 -5.86 10.59
C ASN A 93 2.06 -4.50 10.25
N HIS A 94 1.46 -3.70 9.34
CA HIS A 94 1.99 -2.37 9.00
C HIS A 94 1.44 -1.26 9.88
N LEU A 95 0.25 -1.44 10.46
CA LEU A 95 -0.33 -0.45 11.36
C LEU A 95 0.20 -0.65 12.79
N ARG A 96 0.75 0.44 13.37
CA ARG A 96 1.07 0.51 14.79
C ARG A 96 -0.21 0.72 15.61
N LYS A 97 -0.09 0.69 16.93
CA LYS A 97 -1.25 0.86 17.85
C LYS A 97 -1.96 2.21 17.71
N ASP A 98 -1.23 3.23 17.30
CA ASP A 98 -1.73 4.59 17.03
C ASP A 98 -2.19 4.80 15.59
N TYR A 99 -2.20 3.73 14.77
CA TYR A 99 -2.52 3.72 13.34
C TYR A 99 -1.53 4.48 12.45
N SER A 100 -0.34 4.80 12.96
CA SER A 100 0.78 5.14 12.09
C SER A 100 1.26 3.91 11.31
N CYS A 101 1.82 4.13 10.12
CA CYS A 101 2.27 3.04 9.25
C CYS A 101 3.78 2.83 9.35
N TYR A 102 4.21 1.55 9.48
CA TYR A 102 5.56 1.19 9.05
C TYR A 102 5.67 1.36 7.53
N HIS A 103 6.82 1.85 7.07
CA HIS A 103 7.10 1.86 5.63
C HIS A 103 7.29 0.45 5.10
N VAL A 104 8.16 -0.32 5.73
CA VAL A 104 8.52 -1.69 5.35
C VAL A 104 8.18 -2.64 6.50
N VAL A 105 7.61 -3.79 6.18
CA VAL A 105 7.61 -4.96 7.05
C VAL A 105 8.32 -6.09 6.32
N ALA A 106 9.40 -6.58 6.93
CA ALA A 106 10.13 -7.76 6.44
C ALA A 106 9.49 -9.03 6.96
N TYR A 107 9.36 -10.02 6.10
CA TYR A 107 8.80 -11.33 6.44
C TYR A 107 9.80 -12.46 6.15
N ASP A 108 9.72 -13.51 6.93
CA ASP A 108 10.26 -14.82 6.60
C ASP A 108 9.41 -15.41 5.46
N ASP A 109 10.02 -15.72 4.34
CA ASP A 109 9.32 -16.12 3.11
C ASP A 109 8.78 -17.57 3.15
N GLN A 110 9.23 -18.39 4.12
CA GLN A 110 8.78 -19.77 4.29
C GLN A 110 7.61 -19.86 5.27
N THR A 111 7.66 -19.10 6.36
CA THR A 111 6.66 -19.17 7.44
C THR A 111 5.63 -18.05 7.38
N GLY A 112 5.90 -16.96 6.65
CA GLY A 112 5.07 -15.76 6.59
C GLY A 112 5.03 -14.98 7.90
N ARG A 113 5.97 -15.23 8.83
CA ARG A 113 6.09 -14.48 10.09
C ARG A 113 6.72 -13.12 9.83
N PRO A 114 6.18 -12.02 10.41
CA PRO A 114 6.86 -10.75 10.36
C PRO A 114 8.15 -10.82 11.20
N ILE A 115 9.25 -10.32 10.65
CA ILE A 115 10.56 -10.27 11.28
C ILE A 115 10.70 -8.93 12.00
N LYS A 116 10.52 -7.82 11.27
CA LYS A 116 10.63 -6.46 11.81
C LYS A 116 9.84 -5.47 10.96
N GLY A 117 9.44 -4.35 11.60
CA GLY A 117 8.96 -3.15 10.91
C GLY A 117 10.07 -2.12 10.86
N GLU A 118 10.26 -1.45 9.73
CA GLU A 118 11.36 -0.54 9.47
C GLU A 118 11.04 0.48 8.38
N THR A 119 12.01 1.30 8.00
CA THR A 119 11.86 2.25 6.91
C THR A 119 12.99 2.13 5.88
N ALA A 120 12.67 2.41 4.61
CA ALA A 120 13.66 2.60 3.55
C ALA A 120 13.75 4.07 3.11
N GLN A 121 12.68 4.84 3.29
CA GLN A 121 12.58 6.24 2.86
C GLN A 121 12.21 7.21 4.00
N GLY A 122 11.80 6.71 5.16
CA GLY A 122 11.51 7.53 6.33
C GLY A 122 12.75 7.94 7.10
N TYR A 123 12.55 8.78 8.11
CA TYR A 123 13.60 9.32 8.97
C TYR A 123 14.26 8.24 9.85
N SER A 124 13.46 7.34 10.41
CA SER A 124 13.92 6.21 11.23
C SER A 124 12.86 5.10 11.24
N ASP A 125 13.24 3.88 11.70
CA ASP A 125 12.31 2.74 11.76
C ASP A 125 11.10 2.99 12.65
N ASN A 126 11.23 3.86 13.65
CA ASN A 126 10.16 4.24 14.56
C ASN A 126 9.41 5.49 14.13
N SER A 127 9.85 6.18 13.08
CA SER A 127 9.20 7.36 12.54
C SER A 127 8.03 7.02 11.62
N THR A 128 7.31 8.03 11.18
CA THR A 128 6.21 7.89 10.23
C THR A 128 6.49 8.70 8.97
N TRP A 129 6.91 8.02 7.93
CA TRP A 129 7.07 8.60 6.61
C TRP A 129 5.70 9.05 6.06
N SER A 130 5.56 10.37 5.79
CA SER A 130 4.24 10.98 5.53
C SER A 130 3.58 10.42 4.28
N ARG A 131 4.33 10.20 3.20
CA ARG A 131 3.82 9.60 1.98
C ARG A 131 3.38 8.15 2.22
N GLY A 132 4.10 7.39 3.05
CA GLY A 132 3.70 6.04 3.43
C GLY A 132 2.39 6.01 4.22
N GLN A 133 2.20 6.96 5.14
CA GLN A 133 0.92 7.12 5.84
C GLN A 133 -0.22 7.42 4.86
N ALA A 134 0.01 8.28 3.87
CA ALA A 134 -0.99 8.58 2.84
C ALA A 134 -1.34 7.34 1.99
N TRP A 135 -0.35 6.49 1.68
CA TRP A 135 -0.61 5.22 0.97
C TRP A 135 -1.42 4.23 1.81
N GLY A 136 -1.24 4.22 3.11
CA GLY A 136 -2.08 3.45 4.03
C GLY A 136 -3.54 3.91 3.97
N ILE A 137 -3.78 5.22 4.08
CA ILE A 137 -5.12 5.82 3.98
C ILE A 137 -5.77 5.47 2.65
N TYR A 138 -5.06 5.73 1.53
CA TYR A 138 -5.54 5.39 0.19
C TYR A 138 -5.89 3.91 0.05
N GLY A 139 -4.95 3.04 0.42
CA GLY A 139 -5.08 1.61 0.20
C GLY A 139 -6.21 0.98 1.01
N PHE A 140 -6.38 1.34 2.28
CA PHE A 140 -7.49 0.83 3.08
C PHE A 140 -8.84 1.40 2.64
N THR A 141 -8.91 2.67 2.22
CA THR A 141 -10.12 3.27 1.64
C THR A 141 -10.53 2.54 0.36
N MET A 142 -9.58 2.32 -0.55
CA MET A 142 -9.80 1.59 -1.79
C MET A 142 -10.23 0.14 -1.52
N THR A 143 -9.57 -0.55 -0.60
CA THR A 143 -9.92 -1.92 -0.23
C THR A 143 -11.33 -2.01 0.37
N TYR A 144 -11.73 -1.05 1.21
CA TYR A 144 -13.11 -0.94 1.67
C TYR A 144 -14.09 -0.73 0.52
N ARG A 145 -13.79 0.15 -0.42
CA ARG A 145 -14.63 0.38 -1.61
C ARG A 145 -14.91 -0.91 -2.37
N GLU A 146 -13.89 -1.78 -2.50
CA GLU A 146 -13.95 -3.01 -3.27
C GLU A 146 -14.56 -4.20 -2.50
N THR A 147 -14.44 -4.21 -1.17
CA THR A 147 -14.85 -5.35 -0.35
C THR A 147 -16.07 -5.11 0.53
N ARG A 148 -16.34 -3.84 0.87
CA ARG A 148 -17.33 -3.40 1.87
C ARG A 148 -17.04 -3.91 3.29
N ASP A 149 -15.83 -4.42 3.55
CA ASP A 149 -15.41 -4.83 4.89
C ASP A 149 -15.05 -3.61 5.74
N LYS A 150 -15.83 -3.41 6.79
CA LYS A 150 -15.71 -2.26 7.71
C LYS A 150 -14.39 -2.23 8.48
N ARG A 151 -13.63 -3.34 8.54
CA ARG A 151 -12.30 -3.35 9.15
C ARG A 151 -11.36 -2.39 8.42
N TYR A 152 -11.41 -2.39 7.08
CA TYR A 152 -10.60 -1.49 6.26
C TYR A 152 -11.06 -0.02 6.36
N LEU A 153 -12.38 0.21 6.43
CA LEU A 153 -12.89 1.57 6.65
C LEU A 153 -12.35 2.13 7.98
N LYS A 154 -12.49 1.37 9.07
CA LYS A 154 -11.98 1.77 10.38
C LYS A 154 -10.47 2.05 10.35
N ALA A 155 -9.69 1.22 9.64
CA ALA A 155 -8.25 1.44 9.49
C ALA A 155 -7.95 2.73 8.73
N ALA A 156 -8.66 3.00 7.63
CA ALA A 156 -8.51 4.22 6.84
C ALA A 156 -8.84 5.48 7.66
N GLU A 157 -9.99 5.46 8.37
CA GLU A 157 -10.41 6.56 9.26
C GLU A 157 -9.37 6.85 10.34
N LYS A 158 -8.88 5.81 11.03
CA LYS A 158 -7.89 5.97 12.09
C LYS A 158 -6.52 6.41 11.58
N ALA A 159 -6.11 5.92 10.42
CA ALA A 159 -4.88 6.38 9.77
C ALA A 159 -4.97 7.85 9.31
N ALA A 160 -6.16 8.27 8.86
CA ALA A 160 -6.44 9.68 8.55
C ALA A 160 -6.48 10.54 9.81
N ASP A 161 -7.14 10.08 10.89
CA ASP A 161 -7.14 10.76 12.19
C ASP A 161 -5.70 11.00 12.68
N PHE A 162 -4.83 9.99 12.61
CA PHE A 162 -3.40 10.14 12.95
C PHE A 162 -2.76 11.25 12.11
N PHE A 163 -3.00 11.26 10.79
CA PHE A 163 -2.39 12.21 9.88
C PHE A 163 -2.81 13.65 10.20
N ILE A 164 -4.13 13.91 10.26
CA ILE A 164 -4.68 15.28 10.36
C ILE A 164 -4.54 15.88 11.77
N HIS A 165 -4.39 15.04 12.80
CA HIS A 165 -4.23 15.50 14.18
C HIS A 165 -2.80 15.35 14.70
N HIS A 166 -1.84 14.99 13.84
CA HIS A 166 -0.45 14.83 14.27
C HIS A 166 0.13 16.19 14.72
N PRO A 167 0.76 16.27 15.92
CA PRO A 167 1.22 17.54 16.49
C PRO A 167 2.27 18.26 15.64
N ASN A 168 2.99 17.55 14.79
CA ASN A 168 3.99 18.11 13.88
C ASN A 168 3.43 18.42 12.48
N LEU A 169 2.12 18.28 12.27
CA LEU A 169 1.51 18.71 11.00
C LEU A 169 1.42 20.23 10.98
N PRO A 170 1.99 20.92 9.98
CA PRO A 170 1.87 22.37 9.86
C PRO A 170 0.42 22.83 9.68
N SER A 171 0.14 24.09 10.05
CA SER A 171 -1.21 24.67 10.00
C SER A 171 -1.79 24.77 8.58
N ASP A 172 -0.94 24.76 7.56
CA ASP A 172 -1.34 24.72 6.14
C ASP A 172 -1.66 23.30 5.64
N MET A 173 -1.58 22.30 6.55
CA MET A 173 -1.83 20.88 6.27
C MET A 173 -0.84 20.24 5.30
N SER A 174 0.29 20.87 4.98
CA SER A 174 1.36 20.31 4.17
C SER A 174 2.35 19.56 5.08
N PRO A 175 2.35 18.21 5.07
CA PRO A 175 3.18 17.46 6.00
C PRO A 175 4.67 17.59 5.64
N TRP A 176 5.53 17.51 6.63
CA TRP A 176 6.93 17.20 6.45
C TRP A 176 7.06 15.86 5.73
N TRP A 177 8.21 15.62 5.07
CA TRP A 177 8.46 14.34 4.39
C TRP A 177 8.38 13.13 5.32
N ASP A 178 8.61 13.37 6.63
CA ASP A 178 8.38 12.44 7.72
C ASP A 178 7.87 13.21 8.94
N PHE A 179 6.86 12.73 9.64
CA PHE A 179 6.26 13.40 10.79
C PHE A 179 7.24 13.62 11.96
N ASN A 180 8.29 12.81 12.03
CA ASN A 180 9.31 12.89 13.06
C ASN A 180 10.59 13.63 12.61
N ALA A 181 10.68 14.02 11.35
CA ALA A 181 11.79 14.80 10.81
C ALA A 181 11.61 16.33 10.97
N TYR A 182 10.72 16.75 11.84
CA TYR A 182 10.47 18.16 12.13
C TYR A 182 11.75 18.85 12.59
N GLN A 183 12.15 19.90 11.90
CA GLN A 183 13.21 20.82 12.31
C GLN A 183 12.62 22.22 12.53
N LYS A 184 12.73 22.74 13.77
CA LYS A 184 12.28 24.08 14.11
C LYS A 184 12.99 25.11 13.22
N GLY A 185 12.23 25.86 12.42
CA GLY A 185 12.76 26.89 11.51
C GLY A 185 12.99 26.46 10.06
N TYR A 186 12.73 25.19 9.73
CA TYR A 186 12.70 24.75 8.32
C TYR A 186 11.30 24.99 7.74
N THR A 187 11.22 25.74 6.66
CA THR A 187 10.01 25.90 5.82
C THR A 187 10.11 24.94 4.66
N PRO A 188 9.14 24.02 4.46
CA PRO A 188 9.08 23.22 3.24
C PRO A 188 8.96 24.17 2.05
N GLY A 189 9.86 24.03 1.08
CA GLY A 189 9.77 24.75 -0.19
C GLY A 189 8.76 24.11 -1.15
#